data_4f9b29cb47cf88964cc0e99d72ed7e4b
#
_entry.id   4f9b29cb47cf88964cc0e99d72ed7e4b
#
_cell.length_a   1.000
_cell.length_b   1.000
_cell.length_c   1.000
_cell.angle_alpha   90.00
_cell.angle_beta   90.00
_cell.angle_gamma   90.00
#
_symmetry.space_group_name_H-M   'P 1'
#
loop_
_entity.id
_entity.type
_entity.pdbx_description
1 polymer ?
#
loop_
_entity_poly.entity_id
_entity_poly.type
_entity_poly.pdbx_seq_one_letter_code
_entity_poly.pdbx_strand_id
1 'polypeptide(L)'
;MVPVFELRAGIPYGVVSLGVNSLFQPEAWIIYLVSVVGNLIPVPFLILFGGKVLRWLASYPKFGKPFRKILEIGEEKVSKIKQQTLFAALLAFVAIPLPGTGAWTGALVAITLGLNLKKSFLPIALGVLGAGFIMLLASTGAVSIFEIFL
;
A
#
# COMPACT_ATOMS: atom_id res chain seq x y z
N MET A 1 -8.00 -9.22 6.31
CA MET A 1 -8.16 -7.93 5.61
C MET A 1 -8.23 -8.20 4.11
N VAL A 2 -9.29 -7.75 3.47
CA VAL A 2 -9.49 -7.93 2.03
C VAL A 2 -8.66 -6.84 1.32
N PRO A 3 -7.91 -7.14 0.25
CA PRO A 3 -6.99 -6.18 -0.40
C PRO A 3 -7.66 -4.91 -0.96
N VAL A 4 -8.99 -4.88 -1.02
CA VAL A 4 -9.77 -3.72 -1.50
C VAL A 4 -10.06 -2.72 -0.38
N PHE A 5 -10.14 -3.18 0.86
CA PHE A 5 -10.57 -2.36 2.00
C PHE A 5 -9.44 -1.81 2.87
N GLU A 6 -8.26 -2.29 2.79
CA GLU A 6 -7.03 -1.81 3.45
C GLU A 6 -7.27 -0.69 4.53
N LEU A 7 -6.29 0.13 4.81
CA LEU A 7 -6.41 1.29 5.72
C LEU A 7 -7.43 2.35 5.22
N ARG A 8 -7.76 2.35 3.92
CA ARG A 8 -8.68 3.32 3.30
C ARG A 8 -10.12 3.16 3.73
N ALA A 9 -10.54 1.94 4.04
CA ALA A 9 -11.83 1.71 4.66
C ALA A 9 -11.70 1.56 6.19
N GLY A 10 -10.56 1.05 6.66
CA GLY A 10 -10.31 0.85 8.09
C GLY A 10 -10.31 2.15 8.89
N ILE A 11 -9.68 3.21 8.38
CA ILE A 11 -9.63 4.51 9.06
C ILE A 11 -11.00 5.19 9.07
N PRO A 12 -11.69 5.42 7.95
CA PRO A 12 -13.02 6.03 7.97
C PRO A 12 -14.03 5.22 8.82
N TYR A 13 -14.00 3.89 8.70
CA TYR A 13 -14.87 3.03 9.52
C TYR A 13 -14.59 3.19 11.01
N GLY A 14 -13.31 3.20 11.42
CA GLY A 14 -12.92 3.39 12.81
C GLY A 14 -13.33 4.77 13.35
N VAL A 15 -13.11 5.82 12.56
CA VAL A 15 -13.48 7.20 12.90
C VAL A 15 -14.99 7.33 13.13
N VAL A 16 -15.79 6.81 12.21
CA VAL A 16 -17.26 6.86 12.33
C VAL A 16 -17.76 5.97 13.47
N SER A 17 -17.24 4.75 13.62
CA SER A 17 -17.69 3.78 14.61
C SER A 17 -17.39 4.19 16.06
N LEU A 18 -16.29 4.93 16.28
CA LEU A 18 -15.89 5.42 17.59
C LEU A 18 -16.27 6.89 17.84
N GLY A 19 -16.97 7.53 16.90
CA GLY A 19 -17.41 8.92 17.02
C GLY A 19 -16.23 9.91 17.11
N VAL A 20 -15.13 9.62 16.41
CA VAL A 20 -13.93 10.47 16.43
C VAL A 20 -14.13 11.65 15.48
N ASN A 21 -14.22 12.87 16.05
CA ASN A 21 -14.43 14.09 15.29
C ASN A 21 -13.23 15.05 15.31
N SER A 22 -12.15 14.68 16.00
CA SER A 22 -10.94 15.50 16.12
C SER A 22 -9.66 14.67 16.14
N LEU A 23 -8.61 15.23 15.54
CA LEU A 23 -7.25 14.67 15.62
C LEU A 23 -6.64 14.71 17.02
N PHE A 24 -7.20 15.50 17.93
CA PHE A 24 -6.73 15.59 19.31
C PHE A 24 -7.25 14.46 20.19
N GLN A 25 -8.20 13.66 19.70
CA GLN A 25 -8.68 12.48 20.43
C GLN A 25 -7.65 11.34 20.31
N PRO A 26 -7.28 10.67 21.40
CA PRO A 26 -6.31 9.57 21.38
C PRO A 26 -6.77 8.39 20.53
N GLU A 27 -8.09 8.18 20.40
CA GLU A 27 -8.72 7.15 19.56
C GLU A 27 -8.35 7.33 18.08
N ALA A 28 -8.21 8.57 17.60
CA ALA A 28 -7.79 8.87 16.23
C ALA A 28 -6.43 8.24 15.91
N TRP A 29 -5.48 8.38 16.82
CA TRP A 29 -4.13 7.83 16.67
C TRP A 29 -4.08 6.32 16.83
N ILE A 30 -4.93 5.76 17.70
CA ILE A 30 -5.06 4.30 17.82
C ILE A 30 -5.60 3.70 16.52
N ILE A 31 -6.65 4.28 15.94
CA ILE A 31 -7.21 3.86 14.64
C ILE A 31 -6.12 3.92 13.56
N TYR A 32 -5.39 5.03 13.51
CA TYR A 32 -4.29 5.23 12.55
C TYR A 32 -3.22 4.15 12.69
N LEU A 33 -2.68 3.96 13.90
CA LEU A 33 -1.60 3.01 14.15
C LEU A 33 -2.03 1.57 13.86
N VAL A 34 -3.20 1.15 14.33
CA VAL A 34 -3.73 -0.20 14.08
C VAL A 34 -3.92 -0.44 12.58
N SER A 35 -4.45 0.55 11.86
CA SER A 35 -4.66 0.46 10.41
C SER A 35 -3.34 0.39 9.65
N VAL A 36 -2.35 1.21 10.01
CA VAL A 36 -1.02 1.21 9.41
C VAL A 36 -0.30 -0.12 9.64
N VAL A 37 -0.24 -0.58 10.89
CA VAL A 37 0.41 -1.85 11.24
C VAL A 37 -0.27 -3.02 10.54
N GLY A 38 -1.60 -3.08 10.59
CA GLY A 38 -2.36 -4.14 9.92
C GLY A 38 -2.15 -4.16 8.40
N ASN A 39 -1.87 -3.01 7.80
CA ASN A 39 -1.60 -2.89 6.36
C ASN A 39 -0.15 -3.27 6.01
N LEU A 40 0.80 -3.04 6.91
CA LEU A 40 2.22 -3.34 6.69
C LEU A 40 2.58 -4.79 6.95
N ILE A 41 1.88 -5.50 7.86
CA ILE A 41 2.17 -6.89 8.19
C ILE A 41 2.23 -7.81 6.95
N PRO A 42 1.27 -7.78 6.01
CA PRO A 42 1.30 -8.67 4.85
C PRO A 42 2.38 -8.32 3.81
N VAL A 43 2.89 -7.08 3.79
CA VAL A 43 3.81 -6.60 2.75
C VAL A 43 5.10 -7.44 2.65
N PRO A 44 5.83 -7.73 3.74
CA PRO A 44 7.03 -8.58 3.68
C PRO A 44 6.73 -9.97 3.13
N PHE A 45 5.62 -10.56 3.57
CA PHE A 45 5.20 -11.89 3.09
C PHE A 45 4.88 -11.86 1.60
N LEU A 46 4.13 -10.86 1.14
CA LEU A 46 3.81 -10.69 -0.28
C LEU A 46 5.08 -10.57 -1.13
N ILE A 47 6.04 -9.74 -0.73
CA ILE A 47 7.27 -9.53 -1.51
C ILE A 47 8.13 -10.79 -1.52
N LEU A 48 8.29 -11.45 -0.38
CA LEU A 48 9.14 -12.65 -0.26
C LEU A 48 8.53 -13.86 -0.97
N PHE A 49 7.25 -14.12 -0.75
CA PHE A 49 6.57 -15.30 -1.33
C PHE A 49 6.06 -15.00 -2.75
N GLY A 50 5.50 -13.83 -3.00
CA GLY A 50 4.98 -13.45 -4.31
C GLY A 50 6.05 -13.43 -5.38
N GLY A 51 7.27 -12.97 -5.07
CA GLY A 51 8.40 -13.04 -5.98
C GLY A 51 8.84 -14.49 -6.30
N LYS A 52 8.74 -15.41 -5.33
CA LYS A 52 9.00 -16.83 -5.55
C LYS A 52 7.92 -17.48 -6.40
N VAL A 53 6.66 -17.20 -6.08
CA VAL A 53 5.50 -17.72 -6.82
C VAL A 53 5.52 -17.23 -8.26
N LEU A 54 5.79 -15.94 -8.49
CA LEU A 54 5.84 -15.39 -9.85
C LEU A 54 6.94 -16.02 -10.69
N ARG A 55 8.13 -16.25 -10.11
CA ARG A 55 9.23 -16.96 -10.78
C ARG A 55 8.91 -18.43 -11.02
N TRP A 56 8.24 -19.09 -10.08
CA TRP A 56 7.79 -20.45 -10.24
C TRP A 56 6.76 -20.58 -11.36
N LEU A 57 5.77 -19.66 -11.43
CA LEU A 57 4.82 -19.59 -12.55
C LEU A 57 5.51 -19.31 -13.89
N ALA A 58 6.51 -18.45 -13.92
CA ALA A 58 7.31 -18.18 -15.11
C ALA A 58 8.12 -19.38 -15.61
N SER A 59 8.45 -20.34 -14.75
CA SER A 59 9.16 -21.56 -15.13
C SER A 59 8.29 -22.61 -15.82
N TYR A 60 6.97 -22.50 -15.76
CA TYR A 60 6.05 -23.45 -16.38
C TYR A 60 6.05 -23.36 -17.92
N PRO A 61 6.23 -24.49 -18.65
CA PRO A 61 6.38 -24.47 -20.11
C PRO A 61 5.12 -24.04 -20.87
N LYS A 62 3.93 -24.37 -20.35
CA LYS A 62 2.64 -24.06 -21.03
C LYS A 62 2.09 -22.67 -20.71
N PHE A 63 2.21 -22.20 -19.46
CA PHE A 63 1.60 -20.96 -18.97
C PHE A 63 2.63 -19.91 -18.52
N GLY A 64 3.91 -20.21 -18.51
CA GLY A 64 4.96 -19.32 -18.00
C GLY A 64 5.31 -18.14 -18.91
N LYS A 65 4.96 -18.19 -20.19
CA LYS A 65 5.30 -17.12 -21.15
C LYS A 65 4.85 -15.70 -20.72
N PRO A 66 3.59 -15.45 -20.32
CA PRO A 66 3.16 -14.13 -19.90
C PRO A 66 3.87 -13.66 -18.62
N PHE A 67 4.10 -14.58 -17.66
CA PHE A 67 4.80 -14.25 -16.41
C PHE A 67 6.28 -13.95 -16.63
N ARG A 68 6.93 -14.67 -17.53
CA ARG A 68 8.32 -14.40 -17.95
C ARG A 68 8.44 -13.05 -18.60
N LYS A 69 7.52 -12.71 -19.53
CA LYS A 69 7.50 -11.40 -20.17
C LYS A 69 7.30 -10.26 -19.19
N ILE A 70 6.46 -10.43 -18.17
CA ILE A 70 6.26 -9.44 -17.10
C ILE A 70 7.57 -9.22 -16.34
N LEU A 71 8.27 -10.29 -15.95
CA LEU A 71 9.55 -10.19 -15.25
C LEU A 71 10.62 -9.51 -16.11
N GLU A 72 10.77 -9.92 -17.37
CA GLU A 72 11.75 -9.34 -18.31
C GLU A 72 11.51 -7.82 -18.51
N ILE A 73 10.27 -7.42 -18.73
CA ILE A 73 9.90 -5.99 -18.87
C ILE A 73 10.19 -5.25 -17.56
N GLY A 74 9.89 -5.85 -16.40
CA GLY A 74 10.15 -5.25 -15.09
C GLY A 74 11.65 -5.03 -14.87
N GLU A 75 12.46 -6.05 -15.07
CA GLU A 75 13.92 -5.99 -14.90
C GLU A 75 14.58 -5.00 -15.88
N GLU A 76 14.14 -4.98 -17.15
CA GLU A 76 14.62 -4.04 -18.14
C GLU A 76 14.31 -2.58 -17.76
N LYS A 77 13.09 -2.30 -17.30
CA LYS A 77 12.71 -0.95 -16.85
C LYS A 77 13.50 -0.52 -15.63
N VAL A 78 13.66 -1.40 -14.64
CA VAL A 78 14.40 -1.10 -13.41
C VAL A 78 15.87 -0.82 -13.70
N SER A 79 16.49 -1.52 -14.64
CA SER A 79 17.89 -1.29 -15.00
C SER A 79 18.16 0.10 -15.60
N LYS A 80 17.13 0.71 -16.22
CA LYS A 80 17.20 2.03 -16.86
C LYS A 80 16.84 3.20 -15.93
N ILE A 81 16.23 2.93 -14.76
CA ILE A 81 15.71 3.94 -13.84
C ILE A 81 16.61 4.02 -12.60
N LYS A 82 16.95 5.23 -12.19
CA LYS A 82 17.73 5.46 -10.96
C LYS A 82 16.94 4.94 -9.74
N GLN A 83 17.64 4.34 -8.79
CA GLN A 83 17.02 3.78 -7.59
C GLN A 83 16.21 4.81 -6.79
N GLN A 84 16.66 6.06 -6.77
CA GLN A 84 15.94 7.17 -6.13
C GLN A 84 14.59 7.46 -6.79
N THR A 85 14.52 7.38 -8.12
CA THR A 85 13.29 7.58 -8.88
C THR A 85 12.30 6.43 -8.63
N LEU A 86 12.79 5.19 -8.57
CA LEU A 86 11.97 4.03 -8.23
C LEU A 86 11.42 4.13 -6.80
N PHE A 87 12.24 4.57 -5.86
CA PHE A 87 11.82 4.81 -4.48
C PHE A 87 10.70 5.86 -4.42
N ALA A 88 10.91 7.02 -5.04
CA ALA A 88 9.94 8.10 -5.06
C ALA A 88 8.63 7.71 -5.76
N ALA A 89 8.73 7.01 -6.89
CA ALA A 89 7.57 6.54 -7.63
C ALA A 89 6.73 5.53 -6.82
N LEU A 90 7.38 4.56 -6.17
CA LEU A 90 6.69 3.55 -5.37
C LEU A 90 6.07 4.18 -4.11
N LEU A 91 6.78 5.10 -3.45
CA LEU A 91 6.27 5.88 -2.33
C LEU A 91 5.03 6.69 -2.74
N ALA A 92 5.13 7.50 -3.80
CA ALA A 92 4.03 8.32 -4.29
C ALA A 92 2.82 7.48 -4.69
N PHE A 93 3.05 6.34 -5.37
CA PHE A 93 2.00 5.42 -5.78
C PHE A 93 1.21 4.88 -4.59
N VAL A 94 1.89 4.56 -3.48
CA VAL A 94 1.25 4.05 -2.26
C VAL A 94 0.66 5.18 -1.42
N ALA A 95 1.30 6.35 -1.37
CA ALA A 95 0.86 7.49 -0.56
C ALA A 95 -0.43 8.14 -1.06
N ILE A 96 -0.67 8.13 -2.38
CA ILE A 96 -1.90 8.70 -2.92
C ILE A 96 -3.07 7.76 -2.62
N PRO A 97 -4.10 8.20 -1.84
CA PRO A 97 -5.18 7.33 -1.41
C PRO A 97 -6.25 7.12 -2.50
N LEU A 98 -5.85 6.60 -3.66
CA LEU A 98 -6.77 6.24 -4.75
C LEU A 98 -7.23 4.77 -4.63
N PRO A 99 -8.44 4.44 -5.12
CA PRO A 99 -8.87 3.05 -5.22
C PRO A 99 -7.87 2.22 -6.03
N GLY A 100 -7.42 1.09 -5.49
CA GLY A 100 -6.48 0.20 -6.17
C GLY A 100 -4.99 0.59 -6.04
N THR A 101 -4.63 1.68 -5.36
CA THR A 101 -3.25 1.95 -4.95
C THR A 101 -3.11 1.65 -3.46
N GLY A 102 -2.09 0.99 -2.98
CA GLY A 102 -1.95 0.68 -1.56
C GLY A 102 -0.78 -0.23 -1.29
N ALA A 103 -0.68 -0.74 -0.06
CA ALA A 103 0.42 -1.60 0.34
C ALA A 103 0.47 -2.90 -0.47
N TRP A 104 -0.68 -3.51 -0.74
CA TRP A 104 -0.80 -4.73 -1.53
C TRP A 104 -0.39 -4.53 -2.98
N THR A 105 -0.96 -3.52 -3.63
CA THR A 105 -0.64 -3.20 -5.02
C THR A 105 0.77 -2.67 -5.16
N GLY A 106 1.27 -1.89 -4.19
CA GLY A 106 2.66 -1.49 -4.11
C GLY A 106 3.62 -2.69 -4.01
N ALA A 107 3.27 -3.70 -3.20
CA ALA A 107 4.02 -4.94 -3.13
C ALA A 107 3.98 -5.73 -4.45
N LEU A 108 2.83 -5.82 -5.11
CA LEU A 108 2.71 -6.47 -6.42
C LEU A 108 3.54 -5.74 -7.50
N VAL A 109 3.50 -4.42 -7.53
CA VAL A 109 4.35 -3.61 -8.43
C VAL A 109 5.83 -3.88 -8.15
N ALA A 110 6.24 -3.90 -6.88
CA ALA A 110 7.61 -4.21 -6.51
C ALA A 110 8.05 -5.60 -6.97
N ILE A 111 7.18 -6.61 -6.84
CA ILE A 111 7.43 -7.99 -7.31
C ILE A 111 7.59 -8.04 -8.83
N THR A 112 6.69 -7.38 -9.57
CA THR A 112 6.74 -7.36 -11.05
C THR A 112 7.97 -6.63 -11.58
N LEU A 113 8.45 -5.63 -10.85
CA LEU A 113 9.71 -4.92 -11.14
C LEU A 113 10.96 -5.66 -10.67
N GLY A 114 10.83 -6.87 -10.11
CA GLY A 114 11.97 -7.64 -9.61
C GLY A 114 12.68 -7.01 -8.40
N LEU A 115 12.02 -6.07 -7.70
CA LEU A 115 12.59 -5.43 -6.52
C LEU A 115 12.59 -6.36 -5.33
N ASN A 116 13.65 -6.33 -4.55
CA ASN A 116 13.74 -7.12 -3.32
C ASN A 116 13.11 -6.37 -2.13
N LEU A 117 12.87 -7.10 -1.03
CA LEU A 117 12.23 -6.57 0.17
C LEU A 117 12.92 -5.30 0.70
N LYS A 118 14.25 -5.25 0.73
CA LYS A 118 15.00 -4.11 1.27
C LYS A 118 14.76 -2.82 0.48
N LYS A 119 14.59 -2.93 -0.84
CA LYS A 119 14.36 -1.76 -1.73
C LYS A 119 12.91 -1.33 -1.78
N SER A 120 11.97 -2.23 -1.49
CA SER A 120 10.53 -2.00 -1.65
C SER A 120 9.82 -1.69 -0.35
N PHE A 121 10.25 -2.28 0.76
CA PHE A 121 9.55 -2.15 2.04
C PHE A 121 9.51 -0.70 2.55
N LEU A 122 10.65 -0.02 2.51
CA LEU A 122 10.73 1.35 3.04
C LEU A 122 9.84 2.36 2.28
N PRO A 123 9.88 2.45 0.93
CA PRO A 123 8.98 3.35 0.21
C PRO A 123 7.50 2.97 0.39
N ILE A 124 7.16 1.67 0.46
CA ILE A 124 5.79 1.22 0.72
C ILE A 124 5.37 1.63 2.14
N ALA A 125 6.22 1.42 3.15
CA ALA A 125 5.91 1.78 4.53
C ALA A 125 5.67 3.29 4.70
N LEU A 126 6.55 4.11 4.13
CA LEU A 126 6.38 5.56 4.14
C LEU A 126 5.13 6.01 3.36
N GLY A 127 4.83 5.35 2.24
CA GLY A 127 3.61 5.59 1.48
C GLY A 127 2.35 5.26 2.28
N VAL A 128 2.34 4.13 2.99
CA VAL A 128 1.24 3.72 3.88
C VAL A 128 1.03 4.72 5.02
N LEU A 129 2.11 5.19 5.64
CA LEU A 129 2.04 6.23 6.67
C LEU A 129 1.42 7.51 6.12
N GLY A 130 1.88 7.97 4.95
CA GLY A 130 1.34 9.16 4.29
C GLY A 130 -0.13 9.00 3.91
N ALA A 131 -0.50 7.90 3.26
CA ALA A 131 -1.87 7.60 2.88
C ALA A 131 -2.79 7.52 4.12
N GLY A 132 -2.34 6.86 5.19
CA GLY A 132 -3.07 6.77 6.44
C GLY A 132 -3.32 8.13 7.08
N PHE A 133 -2.32 9.00 7.08
CA PHE A 133 -2.46 10.35 7.63
C PHE A 133 -3.45 11.20 6.82
N ILE A 134 -3.37 11.15 5.48
CA ILE A 134 -4.33 11.81 4.59
C ILE A 134 -5.75 11.30 4.84
N MET A 135 -5.92 9.98 4.97
CA MET A 135 -7.23 9.38 5.24
C MET A 135 -7.77 9.76 6.62
N LEU A 136 -6.92 9.85 7.63
CA LEU A 136 -7.31 10.29 8.97
C LEU A 136 -7.80 11.74 8.96
N LEU A 137 -7.05 12.65 8.31
CA LEU A 137 -7.45 14.06 8.13
C LEU A 137 -8.78 14.18 7.39
N ALA A 138 -8.94 13.45 6.30
CA ALA A 138 -10.16 13.48 5.51
C ALA A 138 -11.37 12.95 6.29
N SER A 139 -11.19 11.86 7.05
CA SER A 139 -12.27 11.22 7.79
C SER A 139 -12.73 12.05 8.99
N THR A 140 -11.80 12.58 9.79
CA THR A 140 -12.14 13.46 10.93
C THR A 140 -12.72 14.78 10.46
N GLY A 141 -12.19 15.37 9.38
CA GLY A 141 -12.73 16.58 8.79
C GLY A 141 -14.16 16.40 8.25
N ALA A 142 -14.44 15.29 7.60
CA ALA A 142 -15.78 14.99 7.10
C ALA A 142 -16.81 14.84 8.23
N VAL A 143 -16.45 14.13 9.32
CA VAL A 143 -17.32 13.97 10.50
C VAL A 143 -17.58 15.32 11.16
N SER A 144 -16.54 16.15 11.36
CA SER A 144 -16.70 17.48 11.95
C SER A 144 -17.60 18.41 11.13
N ILE A 145 -17.49 18.35 9.80
CA ILE A 145 -18.36 19.13 8.91
C ILE A 145 -19.81 18.66 9.05
N PHE A 146 -20.03 17.35 9.07
CA PHE A 146 -21.37 16.78 9.18
C PHE A 146 -22.06 17.15 10.49
N GLU A 147 -21.33 17.18 11.62
CA GLU A 147 -21.83 17.61 12.93
C GLU A 147 -22.22 19.10 12.98
N ILE A 148 -21.59 19.95 12.16
CA ILE A 148 -21.93 21.39 12.08
C ILE A 148 -23.26 21.62 11.36
N PHE A 149 -23.61 20.73 10.41
CA PHE A 149 -24.80 20.88 9.58
C PHE A 149 -26.04 20.14 10.10
N LEU A 150 -25.91 19.33 11.17
CA LEU A 150 -27.01 18.64 11.85
C LEU A 150 -27.37 19.33 13.17
#